data_6f0459d740f8909436bbe50c3514ea1e
#
_entry.id   6f0459d740f8909436bbe50c3514ea1e
#
_cell.length_a   1.000
_cell.length_b   1.000
_cell.length_c   1.000
_cell.angle_alpha   90.00
_cell.angle_beta   90.00
_cell.angle_gamma   90.00
#
_symmetry.space_group_name_H-M   'P 1'
#
loop_
_entity.id
_entity.type
_entity.pdbx_description
1 polymer ?
#
loop_
_entity_poly.entity_id
_entity_poly.type
_entity_poly.pdbx_seq_one_letter_code
_entity_poly.pdbx_strand_id
1 'polypeptide(L)'
;LHYPLRRQRQMCIRDREDGTKRYDFQYTDRYGYTNTIGGISRLFDEEFWNYAKLISGVLRHGMPIEKTVSLIESLHLNSESINTWKTGVCRALKQYIVDGTKSKGKCPSCGQENMAYQNGCLTCMSCGYSKCG
;
A
#
# COMPACT_ATOMS: atom_id res chain seq x y z
N LEU A 1 1.75 12.71 21.79
CA LEU A 1 2.95 11.88 21.89
C LEU A 1 3.81 12.09 20.68
N HIS A 2 4.87 12.83 20.87
CA HIS A 2 5.93 12.89 19.89
C HIS A 2 6.57 11.51 19.82
N TYR A 3 6.44 10.86 18.68
CA TYR A 3 7.33 9.77 18.33
C TYR A 3 8.58 10.40 17.73
N PRO A 4 9.63 10.70 18.51
CA PRO A 4 10.84 11.33 17.98
C PRO A 4 11.59 10.42 17.01
N LEU A 5 11.10 9.18 16.84
CA LEU A 5 11.65 8.15 15.98
C LEU A 5 10.82 7.89 14.72
N ARG A 6 9.72 8.58 14.48
CA ARG A 6 9.10 8.58 13.15
C ARG A 6 10.04 9.31 12.21
N ARG A 7 10.92 8.54 11.63
CA ARG A 7 11.79 8.98 10.56
C ARG A 7 10.92 9.68 9.52
N GLN A 8 11.12 10.97 9.36
CA GLN A 8 10.44 11.70 8.30
C GLN A 8 10.91 11.10 6.97
N ARG A 9 9.98 10.50 6.28
CA ARG A 9 10.19 9.97 4.94
C ARG A 9 9.44 10.87 3.99
N GLN A 10 10.14 11.40 3.02
CA GLN A 10 9.57 12.31 2.05
C GLN A 10 9.96 11.90 0.65
N MET A 11 8.98 11.87 -0.24
CA MET A 11 9.23 11.77 -1.66
C MET A 11 9.42 13.18 -2.20
N CYS A 12 10.59 13.47 -2.75
CA CYS A 12 10.91 14.73 -3.37
C CYS A 12 10.77 14.61 -4.88
N ILE A 13 10.03 15.55 -5.48
CA ILE A 13 9.86 15.65 -6.93
C ILE A 13 10.74 16.79 -7.39
N ARG A 14 11.65 16.51 -8.32
CA ARG A 14 12.51 17.53 -8.96
C ARG A 14 12.26 17.55 -10.45
N ASP A 15 12.05 18.73 -11.01
CA ASP A 15 11.96 18.91 -12.44
C ASP A 15 13.37 18.88 -13.05
N ARG A 16 13.49 18.22 -14.21
CA ARG A 16 14.72 18.24 -15.01
C ARG A 16 14.61 19.29 -16.11
N GLU A 17 15.74 19.68 -16.66
CA GLU A 17 15.82 20.63 -17.77
C GLU A 17 15.06 20.14 -19.02
N ASP A 18 14.95 18.82 -19.21
CA ASP A 18 14.19 18.22 -20.32
C ASP A 18 12.66 18.16 -20.08
N GLY A 19 12.16 18.75 -18.98
CA GLY A 19 10.75 18.75 -18.61
C GLY A 19 10.26 17.47 -17.93
N THR A 20 11.13 16.48 -17.74
CA THR A 20 10.78 15.26 -17.00
C THR A 20 10.92 15.45 -15.49
N LYS A 21 10.20 14.66 -14.73
CA LYS A 21 10.26 14.69 -13.26
C LYS A 21 11.20 13.62 -12.74
N ARG A 22 12.03 14.00 -11.78
CA ARG A 22 12.85 13.09 -11.01
C ARG A 22 12.21 12.89 -9.65
N TYR A 23 12.10 11.64 -9.22
CA TYR A 23 11.59 11.27 -7.91
C TYR A 23 12.73 10.77 -7.05
N ASP A 24 12.95 11.44 -5.94
CA ASP A 24 13.93 11.07 -4.93
C ASP A 24 13.21 10.69 -3.64
N PHE A 25 13.75 9.72 -2.91
CA PHE A 25 13.26 9.34 -1.60
C PHE A 25 14.21 9.83 -0.55
N GLN A 26 13.72 10.64 0.38
CA GLN A 26 14.50 11.24 1.44
C GLN A 26 14.01 10.73 2.80
N TYR A 27 14.94 10.36 3.65
CA TYR A 27 14.63 9.94 5.02
C TYR A 27 15.72 10.36 5.98
N THR A 28 15.35 10.56 7.23
CA THR A 28 16.29 10.81 8.32
C THR A 28 16.58 9.51 9.06
N ASP A 29 17.83 9.16 9.21
CA ASP A 29 18.23 7.96 9.92
C ASP A 29 18.14 8.13 11.45
N ARG A 30 18.46 7.06 12.18
CA ARG A 30 18.44 7.07 13.66
C ARG A 30 19.44 8.04 14.30
N TYR A 31 20.44 8.48 13.55
CA TYR A 31 21.46 9.43 14.03
C TYR A 31 21.14 10.88 13.66
N GLY A 32 20.02 11.13 13.01
CA GLY A 32 19.59 12.46 12.58
C GLY A 32 20.17 12.91 11.24
N TYR A 33 20.86 12.05 10.50
CA TYR A 33 21.37 12.38 9.17
C TYR A 33 20.29 12.18 8.13
N THR A 34 20.18 13.16 7.23
CA THR A 34 19.29 13.07 6.08
C THR A 34 19.95 12.32 4.94
N ASN A 35 19.36 11.21 4.55
CA ASN A 35 19.81 10.37 3.45
C ASN A 35 18.84 10.53 2.27
N THR A 36 19.38 10.54 1.05
CA THR A 36 18.60 10.66 -0.18
C THR A 36 18.91 9.51 -1.12
N ILE A 37 17.87 8.79 -1.54
CA ILE A 37 17.96 7.81 -2.63
C ILE A 37 17.42 8.50 -3.86
N GLY A 38 18.33 8.82 -4.79
CA GLY A 38 18.01 9.58 -5.99
C GLY A 38 17.46 8.71 -7.12
N GLY A 39 16.52 9.28 -7.87
CA GLY A 39 16.00 8.67 -9.09
C GLY A 39 15.31 7.32 -8.86
N ILE A 40 14.47 7.22 -7.85
CA ILE A 40 13.81 5.96 -7.46
C ILE A 40 13.01 5.30 -8.60
N SER A 41 12.50 6.06 -9.54
CA SER A 41 11.80 5.51 -10.70
C SER A 41 12.68 4.64 -11.60
N ARG A 42 14.01 4.77 -11.50
CA ARG A 42 14.97 3.94 -12.23
C ARG A 42 15.31 2.64 -11.53
N LEU A 43 15.00 2.56 -10.23
CA LEU A 43 15.28 1.39 -9.40
C LEU A 43 14.20 0.32 -9.52
N PHE A 44 13.05 0.68 -10.09
CA PHE A 44 11.91 -0.19 -10.25
C PHE A 44 11.65 -0.47 -11.73
N ASP A 45 11.10 -1.64 -11.99
CA ASP A 45 10.57 -1.97 -13.30
C ASP A 45 9.51 -0.93 -13.71
N GLU A 46 9.57 -0.50 -14.97
CA GLU A 46 8.66 0.52 -15.50
C GLU A 46 7.18 0.12 -15.36
N GLU A 47 6.88 -1.15 -15.51
CA GLU A 47 5.53 -1.68 -15.34
C GLU A 47 5.01 -1.47 -13.90
N PHE A 48 5.82 -1.76 -12.90
CA PHE A 48 5.46 -1.52 -11.49
C PHE A 48 5.24 -0.04 -11.21
N TRP A 49 6.09 0.79 -11.79
CA TRP A 49 5.97 2.24 -11.68
C TRP A 49 4.67 2.77 -12.29
N ASN A 50 4.27 2.24 -13.45
CA ASN A 50 3.03 2.60 -14.12
C ASN A 50 1.80 2.19 -13.28
N TYR A 51 1.78 1.00 -12.72
CA TYR A 51 0.71 0.58 -11.80
C TYR A 51 0.68 1.45 -10.55
N ALA A 52 1.82 1.79 -9.99
CA ALA A 52 1.89 2.68 -8.82
C ALA A 52 1.30 4.07 -9.12
N LYS A 53 1.54 4.61 -10.31
CA LYS A 53 0.93 5.87 -10.75
C LYS A 53 -0.59 5.78 -10.83
N LEU A 54 -1.11 4.69 -11.39
CA LEU A 54 -2.56 4.47 -11.49
C LEU A 54 -3.20 4.35 -10.10
N ILE A 55 -2.60 3.57 -9.21
CA ILE A 55 -3.06 3.43 -7.82
C ILE A 55 -3.05 4.77 -7.10
N SER A 56 -1.98 5.54 -7.24
CA SER A 56 -1.89 6.88 -6.66
C SER A 56 -2.97 7.81 -7.20
N GLY A 57 -3.26 7.74 -8.50
CA GLY A 57 -4.34 8.51 -9.12
C GLY A 57 -5.71 8.16 -8.55
N VAL A 58 -6.00 6.88 -8.43
CA VAL A 58 -7.26 6.36 -7.85
C VAL A 58 -7.44 6.85 -6.41
N LEU A 59 -6.40 6.79 -5.58
CA LEU A 59 -6.43 7.26 -4.20
C LEU A 59 -6.61 8.77 -4.09
N ARG A 60 -5.94 9.54 -4.94
CA ARG A 60 -6.09 11.01 -4.98
C ARG A 60 -7.50 11.47 -5.33
N HIS A 61 -8.22 10.69 -6.12
CA HIS A 61 -9.59 10.99 -6.51
C HIS A 61 -10.63 10.42 -5.54
N GLY A 62 -10.20 9.98 -4.37
CA GLY A 62 -11.07 9.67 -3.24
C GLY A 62 -11.70 8.28 -3.27
N MET A 63 -11.17 7.33 -4.05
CA MET A 63 -11.63 5.96 -3.92
C MET A 63 -11.32 5.44 -2.52
N PRO A 64 -12.29 4.88 -1.78
CA PRO A 64 -12.03 4.27 -0.48
C PRO A 64 -10.95 3.20 -0.53
N ILE A 65 -10.12 3.13 0.50
CA ILE A 65 -8.96 2.21 0.52
C ILE A 65 -9.39 0.76 0.37
N GLU A 66 -10.45 0.33 1.04
CA GLU A 66 -10.97 -1.03 0.92
C GLU A 66 -11.42 -1.37 -0.51
N LYS A 67 -11.94 -0.40 -1.24
CA LYS A 67 -12.30 -0.59 -2.66
C LYS A 67 -11.08 -0.60 -3.56
N THR A 68 -10.10 0.23 -3.26
CA THR A 68 -8.82 0.23 -3.97
C THR A 68 -8.09 -1.10 -3.79
N VAL A 69 -8.05 -1.64 -2.58
CA VAL A 69 -7.48 -2.96 -2.30
C VAL A 69 -8.21 -4.06 -3.09
N SER A 70 -9.54 -4.07 -3.06
CA SER A 70 -10.34 -5.04 -3.82
C SER A 70 -10.07 -4.96 -5.32
N LEU A 71 -9.93 -3.75 -5.86
CA LEU A 71 -9.60 -3.53 -7.26
C LEU A 71 -8.23 -4.11 -7.60
N ILE A 72 -7.21 -3.82 -6.79
CA ILE A 72 -5.86 -4.32 -7.02
C ILE A 72 -5.82 -5.85 -6.91
N GLU A 73 -6.48 -6.44 -5.92
CA GLU A 73 -6.56 -7.89 -5.75
C GLU A 73 -7.24 -8.58 -6.92
N SER A 74 -8.15 -7.91 -7.60
CA SER A 74 -8.85 -8.46 -8.77
C SER A 74 -8.00 -8.50 -10.04
N LEU A 75 -6.84 -7.83 -10.07
CA LEU A 75 -5.99 -7.78 -11.24
C LEU A 75 -5.29 -9.12 -11.49
N HIS A 76 -5.38 -9.61 -12.71
CA HIS A 76 -4.66 -10.79 -13.17
C HIS A 76 -3.38 -10.36 -13.89
N LEU A 77 -2.25 -10.60 -13.26
CA LEU A 77 -0.95 -10.17 -13.77
C LEU A 77 -0.12 -11.40 -14.17
N ASN A 78 0.65 -11.27 -15.26
CA ASN A 78 1.24 -12.41 -15.95
C ASN A 78 2.60 -12.86 -15.42
N SER A 79 3.20 -12.16 -14.47
CA SER A 79 4.49 -12.54 -13.91
C SER A 79 4.42 -12.71 -12.40
N GLU A 80 5.26 -13.59 -11.87
CA GLU A 80 5.35 -13.86 -10.43
C GLU A 80 5.84 -12.62 -9.66
N SER A 81 6.82 -11.90 -10.21
CA SER A 81 7.40 -10.73 -9.55
C SER A 81 6.38 -9.59 -9.39
N ILE A 82 5.56 -9.33 -10.40
CA ILE A 82 4.52 -8.30 -10.30
C ILE A 82 3.38 -8.74 -9.39
N ASN A 83 3.05 -10.02 -9.32
CA ASN A 83 2.08 -10.55 -8.36
C ASN A 83 2.59 -10.42 -6.92
N THR A 84 3.87 -10.64 -6.68
CA THR A 84 4.52 -10.41 -5.38
C THR A 84 4.45 -8.94 -5.00
N TRP A 85 4.75 -8.04 -5.92
CA TRP A 85 4.62 -6.60 -5.73
C TRP A 85 3.17 -6.20 -5.42
N LYS A 86 2.21 -6.72 -6.16
CA LYS A 86 0.76 -6.52 -5.94
C LYS A 86 0.36 -6.91 -4.52
N THR A 87 0.76 -8.08 -4.07
CA THR A 87 0.49 -8.57 -2.70
C THR A 87 1.08 -7.63 -1.65
N GLY A 88 2.31 -7.17 -1.86
CA GLY A 88 2.96 -6.21 -0.96
C GLY A 88 2.22 -4.87 -0.88
N VAL A 89 1.79 -4.33 -2.00
CA VAL A 89 0.99 -3.09 -2.06
C VAL A 89 -0.34 -3.25 -1.34
N CYS A 90 -1.06 -4.34 -1.60
CA CYS A 90 -2.33 -4.63 -0.91
C CYS A 90 -2.14 -4.74 0.60
N ARG A 91 -1.10 -5.42 1.05
CA ARG A 91 -0.77 -5.53 2.48
C ARG A 91 -0.50 -4.17 3.12
N ALA A 92 0.25 -3.32 2.44
CA ALA A 92 0.53 -1.97 2.91
C ALA A 92 -0.73 -1.11 3.00
N LEU A 93 -1.59 -1.16 1.99
CA LEU A 93 -2.83 -0.37 1.95
C LEU A 93 -3.86 -0.85 2.97
N LYS A 94 -3.94 -2.16 3.25
CA LYS A 94 -4.88 -2.71 4.24
C LYS A 94 -4.69 -2.14 5.64
N GLN A 95 -3.49 -1.70 5.98
CA GLN A 95 -3.20 -1.05 7.27
C GLN A 95 -3.93 0.28 7.46
N TYR A 96 -4.38 0.90 6.38
CA TYR A 96 -5.12 2.16 6.41
C TYR A 96 -6.64 1.97 6.36
N ILE A 97 -7.13 0.74 6.28
CA ILE A 97 -8.56 0.44 6.36
C ILE A 97 -9.01 0.64 7.81
N VAL A 98 -10.09 1.38 7.99
CA VAL A 98 -10.64 1.64 9.32
C VAL A 98 -11.10 0.33 9.96
N ASP A 99 -10.74 0.13 11.23
CA ASP A 99 -11.16 -1.03 12.02
C ASP A 99 -12.69 -1.13 12.07
N GLY A 100 -13.20 -2.35 11.91
CA GLY A 100 -14.63 -2.60 11.85
C GLY A 100 -15.25 -2.46 10.45
N THR A 101 -14.47 -2.05 9.43
CA THR A 101 -14.95 -2.03 8.05
C THR A 101 -15.35 -3.44 7.61
N LYS A 102 -16.62 -3.62 7.27
CA LYS A 102 -17.15 -4.92 6.85
C LYS A 102 -16.63 -5.32 5.48
N SER A 103 -16.28 -6.59 5.35
CA SER A 103 -15.94 -7.22 4.08
C SER A 103 -17.06 -8.17 3.66
N LYS A 104 -17.23 -8.29 2.35
CA LYS A 104 -18.12 -9.28 1.76
C LYS A 104 -17.45 -10.64 1.77
N GLY A 105 -18.23 -11.67 2.05
CA GLY A 105 -17.76 -13.06 2.01
C GLY A 105 -17.97 -13.80 3.30
N LYS A 106 -17.80 -15.11 3.22
CA LYS A 106 -17.98 -16.03 4.34
C LYS A 106 -16.66 -16.33 5.01
N CYS A 107 -16.70 -16.50 6.32
CA CYS A 107 -15.55 -16.96 7.07
C CYS A 107 -15.17 -18.40 6.64
N PRO A 108 -13.89 -18.63 6.26
CA PRO A 108 -13.45 -19.99 5.89
C PRO A 108 -13.54 -21.00 7.04
N SER A 109 -13.55 -20.53 8.29
CA SER A 109 -13.60 -21.39 9.47
C SER A 109 -15.01 -21.73 9.92
N CYS A 110 -15.89 -20.73 10.08
CA CYS A 110 -17.24 -20.94 10.61
C CYS A 110 -18.38 -20.75 9.59
N GLY A 111 -18.09 -20.27 8.40
CA GLY A 111 -19.07 -20.04 7.33
C GLY A 111 -19.98 -18.82 7.51
N GLN A 112 -19.83 -18.07 8.58
CA GLN A 112 -20.65 -16.88 8.84
C GLN A 112 -20.21 -15.70 7.98
N GLU A 113 -21.19 -14.88 7.58
CA GLU A 113 -20.92 -13.63 6.84
C GLU A 113 -20.67 -12.48 7.82
N ASN A 114 -19.62 -12.57 8.62
CA ASN A 114 -19.31 -11.58 9.65
C ASN A 114 -17.82 -11.22 9.65
N MET A 115 -17.29 -10.99 8.45
CA MET A 115 -15.88 -10.61 8.28
C MET A 115 -15.72 -9.09 8.32
N ALA A 116 -14.76 -8.62 9.09
CA ALA A 116 -14.42 -7.20 9.19
C ALA A 116 -12.90 -7.02 9.32
N TYR A 117 -12.41 -5.84 8.93
CA TYR A 117 -11.00 -5.49 9.09
C TYR A 117 -10.69 -5.06 10.52
N GLN A 118 -9.61 -5.62 11.07
CA GLN A 118 -9.03 -5.23 12.36
C GLN A 118 -7.51 -5.16 12.22
N ASN A 119 -6.94 -3.97 12.43
CA ASN A 119 -5.49 -3.71 12.27
C ASN A 119 -4.93 -4.18 10.90
N GLY A 120 -5.69 -3.98 9.83
CA GLY A 120 -5.31 -4.40 8.49
C GLY A 120 -5.51 -5.89 8.21
N CYS A 121 -5.98 -6.68 9.17
CA CYS A 121 -6.26 -8.10 9.03
C CYS A 121 -7.76 -8.33 8.87
N LEU A 122 -8.11 -9.26 7.99
CA LEU A 122 -9.50 -9.67 7.82
C LEU A 122 -9.87 -10.69 8.90
N THR A 123 -10.74 -10.28 9.81
CA THR A 123 -11.10 -11.06 11.01
C THR A 123 -12.58 -11.41 11.02
N CYS A 124 -12.91 -12.63 11.36
CA CYS A 124 -14.29 -13.03 11.62
C CYS A 124 -14.71 -12.58 13.02
N MET A 125 -15.72 -11.75 13.10
CA MET A 125 -16.23 -11.23 14.35
C MET A 125 -17.05 -12.28 15.15
N SER A 126 -17.39 -13.41 14.53
CA SER A 126 -18.14 -14.50 15.17
C SER A 126 -17.23 -15.54 15.83
N CYS A 127 -16.19 -16.01 15.13
CA CYS A 127 -15.32 -17.10 15.63
C CYS A 127 -13.87 -16.68 15.92
N GLY A 128 -13.49 -15.45 15.60
CA GLY A 128 -12.13 -14.94 15.81
C GLY A 128 -11.10 -15.37 14.75
N TYR A 129 -11.51 -16.08 13.70
CA TYR A 129 -10.61 -16.38 12.58
C TYR A 129 -10.01 -15.09 12.04
N SER A 130 -8.71 -15.08 11.78
CA SER A 130 -8.03 -13.90 11.25
C SER A 130 -7.04 -14.28 10.16
N LYS A 131 -7.04 -13.48 9.09
CA LYS A 131 -6.08 -13.57 7.98
C LYS A 131 -5.45 -12.21 7.75
N CYS A 132 -4.14 -12.15 7.96
CA CYS A 132 -3.33 -10.97 7.69
C CYS A 132 -2.54 -11.16 6.39
N GLY A 133 -2.62 -10.23 5.50
CA GLY A 133 -1.82 -10.27 4.28
C GLY A 133 -2.57 -10.40 2.99
#